data_fa506fd1c1e1a2280fb5656b174b1ed6
#
_entry.id   fa506fd1c1e1a2280fb5656b174b1ed6
#
_cell.length_a   1.000
_cell.length_b   1.000
_cell.length_c   1.000
_cell.angle_alpha   90.00
_cell.angle_beta   90.00
_cell.angle_gamma   90.00
#
_symmetry.space_group_name_H-M   'P 1'
#
loop_
_entity.id
_entity.type
_entity.pdbx_description
1 polymer ?
#
loop_
_entity_poly.entity_id
_entity_poly.type
_entity_poly.pdbx_seq_one_letter_code
_entity_poly.pdbx_strand_id
1 'polypeptide(L)'
;MIELRDVRHRYGRRVVLDLPAFALPAGARVAIVGHNGAGKSTLLRLLALLEAPTEGAVLFEGHAVAGRAIGRARRRVTLVEQRPILLRGTVRDNLAYGLAARGVRGAARERAVAGAAERLGVVPLLGRGRAELSDGEVQRVAVARALAAGPDVLLLDEPASSADRAAVLALHDALERERAERGLTVCLASHQLEDAYRWSDDIRTLADGRLSPVTPENLFRVSLPADATEGVKHARVGRTEIAVLTDRTGHAILAVPPTDILVSAAPLATSARNQLSGHVARVARIRPGAGVHVTADVGVELTAMVTEEAVRELALVPGRPVVYTFKASAVRVF
;
A
#
# COMPACT_ATOMS: atom_id res chain seq x y z
N MET A 1 -16.94 -1.81 2.84
CA MET A 1 -17.06 -1.04 4.09
C MET A 1 -17.03 0.47 3.85
N ILE A 2 -15.99 1.03 3.22
CA ILE A 2 -15.99 2.43 2.79
C ILE A 2 -15.90 2.48 1.27
N GLU A 3 -16.72 3.31 0.64
CA GLU A 3 -16.72 3.50 -0.81
C GLU A 3 -16.72 4.99 -1.15
N LEU A 4 -16.02 5.35 -2.21
CA LEU A 4 -16.12 6.66 -2.87
C LEU A 4 -16.81 6.43 -4.22
N ARG A 5 -17.81 7.27 -4.52
CA ARG A 5 -18.54 7.22 -5.80
C ARG A 5 -18.51 8.59 -6.46
N ASP A 6 -18.02 8.64 -7.69
CA ASP A 6 -17.90 9.83 -8.54
C ASP A 6 -17.24 11.01 -7.81
N VAL A 7 -16.20 10.70 -7.00
CA VAL A 7 -15.57 11.69 -6.14
C VAL A 7 -14.60 12.55 -6.94
N ARG A 8 -14.87 13.86 -6.93
CA ARG A 8 -13.91 14.88 -7.28
C ARG A 8 -13.65 15.78 -6.08
N HIS A 9 -12.36 16.01 -5.79
CA HIS A 9 -11.97 16.87 -4.68
C HIS A 9 -10.97 17.92 -5.12
N ARG A 10 -11.17 19.16 -4.65
CA ARG A 10 -10.38 20.34 -5.03
C ARG A 10 -9.93 21.10 -3.79
N TYR A 11 -8.70 21.61 -3.87
CA TYR A 11 -8.25 22.69 -3.00
C TYR A 11 -8.17 23.98 -3.84
N GLY A 12 -9.08 24.89 -3.60
CA GLY A 12 -9.27 26.07 -4.46
C GLY A 12 -9.61 25.67 -5.90
N ARG A 13 -8.77 26.07 -6.86
CA ARG A 13 -8.97 25.72 -8.29
C ARG A 13 -8.33 24.41 -8.70
N ARG A 14 -7.44 23.83 -7.86
CA ARG A 14 -6.68 22.63 -8.22
C ARG A 14 -7.50 21.39 -7.89
N VAL A 15 -7.77 20.57 -8.90
CA VAL A 15 -8.29 19.21 -8.70
C VAL A 15 -7.15 18.34 -8.16
N VAL A 16 -7.38 17.71 -6.98
CA VAL A 16 -6.40 16.85 -6.32
C VAL A 16 -6.80 15.38 -6.42
N LEU A 17 -8.10 15.10 -6.50
CA LEU A 17 -8.62 13.75 -6.72
C LEU A 17 -9.74 13.78 -7.74
N ASP A 18 -9.74 12.79 -8.62
CA ASP A 18 -10.79 12.51 -9.61
C ASP A 18 -10.95 10.99 -9.72
N LEU A 19 -11.85 10.44 -8.90
CA LEU A 19 -12.02 9.01 -8.66
C LEU A 19 -13.47 8.61 -8.95
N PRO A 20 -13.75 8.00 -10.11
CA PRO A 20 -15.08 7.47 -10.42
C PRO A 20 -15.54 6.45 -9.37
N ALA A 21 -14.64 5.58 -8.93
CA ALA A 21 -14.92 4.62 -7.88
C ALA A 21 -13.66 4.28 -7.08
N PHE A 22 -13.85 4.08 -5.77
CA PHE A 22 -12.87 3.47 -4.88
C PHE A 22 -13.63 2.68 -3.82
N ALA A 23 -13.19 1.46 -3.52
CA ALA A 23 -13.79 0.67 -2.45
C ALA A 23 -12.70 0.12 -1.52
N LEU A 24 -12.95 0.19 -0.22
CA LEU A 24 -12.17 -0.44 0.84
C LEU A 24 -13.08 -1.48 1.52
N PRO A 25 -13.00 -2.76 1.11
CA PRO A 25 -13.80 -3.82 1.70
C PRO A 25 -13.50 -4.04 3.18
N ALA A 26 -14.44 -4.64 3.92
CA ALA A 26 -14.21 -5.02 5.31
C ALA A 26 -13.12 -6.11 5.40
N GLY A 27 -12.21 -5.99 6.37
CA GLY A 27 -11.09 -6.92 6.58
C GLY A 27 -9.99 -6.86 5.51
N ALA A 28 -10.10 -5.98 4.52
CA ALA A 28 -9.09 -5.83 3.46
C ALA A 28 -7.82 -5.14 3.97
N ARG A 29 -6.70 -5.50 3.34
CA ARG A 29 -5.41 -4.81 3.43
C ARG A 29 -5.11 -4.16 2.09
N VAL A 30 -5.29 -2.86 2.02
CA VAL A 30 -5.07 -2.08 0.79
C VAL A 30 -3.90 -1.15 0.98
N ALA A 31 -2.98 -1.12 0.03
CA ALA A 31 -1.95 -0.09 -0.06
C ALA A 31 -2.21 0.84 -1.22
N ILE A 32 -2.06 2.14 -0.98
CA ILE A 32 -2.12 3.18 -1.97
C ILE A 32 -0.70 3.70 -2.19
N VAL A 33 -0.15 3.44 -3.36
CA VAL A 33 1.18 3.89 -3.73
C VAL A 33 1.11 5.02 -4.76
N GLY A 34 2.11 5.87 -4.75
CA GLY A 34 2.20 6.98 -5.70
C GLY A 34 3.25 8.00 -5.26
N HIS A 35 3.68 8.84 -6.20
CA HIS A 35 4.64 9.90 -5.91
C HIS A 35 4.10 10.95 -4.91
N ASN A 36 4.99 11.77 -4.37
CA ASN A 36 4.59 12.89 -3.50
C ASN A 36 3.69 13.86 -4.29
N GLY A 37 2.58 14.27 -3.66
CA GLY A 37 1.58 15.12 -4.29
C GLY A 37 0.56 14.40 -5.19
N ALA A 38 0.59 13.07 -5.29
CA ALA A 38 -0.38 12.28 -6.06
C ALA A 38 -1.81 12.31 -5.50
N GLY A 39 -1.99 12.78 -4.25
CA GLY A 39 -3.31 12.86 -3.60
C GLY A 39 -3.56 11.80 -2.52
N LYS A 40 -2.54 11.00 -2.14
CA LYS A 40 -2.66 9.89 -1.16
C LYS A 40 -3.24 10.35 0.18
N SER A 41 -2.64 11.34 0.81
CA SER A 41 -3.11 11.88 2.10
C SER A 41 -4.52 12.47 2.00
N THR A 42 -4.85 13.12 0.87
CA THR A 42 -6.21 13.64 0.62
C THR A 42 -7.21 12.50 0.53
N LEU A 43 -6.86 11.42 -0.18
CA LEU A 43 -7.70 10.22 -0.24
C LEU A 43 -7.94 9.63 1.15
N LEU A 44 -6.89 9.48 1.96
CA LEU A 44 -7.04 8.99 3.33
C LEU A 44 -7.92 9.90 4.20
N ARG A 45 -7.84 11.23 4.04
CA ARG A 45 -8.69 12.19 4.78
C ARG A 45 -10.16 12.09 4.38
N LEU A 46 -10.45 11.87 3.11
CA LEU A 46 -11.82 11.62 2.65
C LEU A 46 -12.35 10.29 3.22
N LEU A 47 -11.55 9.21 3.18
CA LEU A 47 -11.90 7.92 3.77
C LEU A 47 -12.08 8.01 5.30
N ALA A 48 -11.29 8.85 5.97
CA ALA A 48 -11.42 9.13 7.39
C ALA A 48 -12.62 10.05 7.72
N LEU A 49 -13.34 10.53 6.71
CA LEU A 49 -14.42 11.49 6.84
C LEU A 49 -14.00 12.81 7.51
N LEU A 50 -12.69 13.14 7.47
CA LEU A 50 -12.16 14.40 7.98
C LEU A 50 -12.45 15.56 7.02
N GLU A 51 -12.54 15.26 5.73
CA GLU A 51 -12.93 16.17 4.67
C GLU A 51 -14.14 15.61 3.92
N ALA A 52 -14.96 16.48 3.39
CA ALA A 52 -16.03 16.09 2.47
C ALA A 52 -15.52 16.25 1.02
N PRO A 53 -15.86 15.36 0.08
CA PRO A 53 -15.52 15.56 -1.31
C PRO A 53 -16.22 16.81 -1.86
N THR A 54 -15.60 17.48 -2.86
CA THR A 54 -16.23 18.63 -3.53
C THR A 54 -17.44 18.20 -4.37
N GLU A 55 -17.33 17.03 -5.00
CA GLU A 55 -18.37 16.38 -5.79
C GLU A 55 -18.37 14.89 -5.48
N GLY A 56 -19.49 14.22 -5.65
CA GLY A 56 -19.64 12.79 -5.37
C GLY A 56 -19.97 12.49 -3.90
N ALA A 57 -19.77 11.26 -3.48
CA ALA A 57 -20.18 10.80 -2.16
C ALA A 57 -19.19 9.81 -1.53
N VAL A 58 -19.08 9.87 -0.19
CA VAL A 58 -18.48 8.82 0.64
C VAL A 58 -19.59 7.96 1.22
N LEU A 59 -19.49 6.65 1.04
CA LEU A 59 -20.41 5.70 1.63
C LEU A 59 -19.68 4.88 2.70
N PHE A 60 -20.40 4.60 3.79
CA PHE A 60 -19.97 3.69 4.84
C PHE A 60 -21.03 2.60 4.99
N GLU A 61 -20.64 1.35 4.80
CA GLU A 61 -21.57 0.19 4.79
C GLU A 61 -22.73 0.37 3.79
N GLY A 62 -22.45 0.90 2.61
CA GLY A 62 -23.43 1.11 1.54
C GLY A 62 -24.29 2.36 1.69
N HIS A 63 -24.19 3.09 2.80
CA HIS A 63 -25.00 4.28 3.06
C HIS A 63 -24.17 5.55 2.90
N ALA A 64 -24.70 6.54 2.19
CA ALA A 64 -24.05 7.85 2.06
C ALA A 64 -23.89 8.51 3.44
N VAL A 65 -22.68 8.98 3.74
CA VAL A 65 -22.36 9.55 5.05
C VAL A 65 -22.51 11.07 4.99
N ALA A 66 -23.57 11.57 5.63
CA ALA A 66 -23.85 12.99 5.72
C ALA A 66 -24.41 13.39 7.10
N GLY A 67 -24.28 14.65 7.48
CA GLY A 67 -24.85 15.20 8.70
C GLY A 67 -24.43 14.42 9.95
N ARG A 68 -25.42 14.01 10.76
CA ARG A 68 -25.17 13.30 12.04
C ARG A 68 -24.54 11.91 11.86
N ALA A 69 -24.68 11.28 10.69
CA ALA A 69 -24.10 9.98 10.39
C ALA A 69 -22.55 10.04 10.34
N ILE A 70 -21.96 11.19 9.98
CA ILE A 70 -20.52 11.42 9.97
C ILE A 70 -19.90 11.10 11.33
N GLY A 71 -20.48 11.62 12.42
CA GLY A 71 -19.96 11.41 13.77
C GLY A 71 -19.97 9.95 14.21
N ARG A 72 -20.94 9.16 13.77
CA ARG A 72 -21.01 7.71 14.05
C ARG A 72 -19.96 6.94 13.25
N ALA A 73 -19.84 7.23 11.96
CA ALA A 73 -18.86 6.58 11.10
C ALA A 73 -17.42 6.92 11.52
N ARG A 74 -17.13 8.18 11.87
CA ARG A 74 -15.81 8.62 12.37
C ARG A 74 -15.34 7.88 13.62
N ARG A 75 -16.23 7.42 14.49
CA ARG A 75 -15.82 6.61 15.65
C ARG A 75 -15.28 5.24 15.27
N ARG A 76 -15.60 4.77 14.07
CA ARG A 76 -15.20 3.45 13.54
C ARG A 76 -13.99 3.54 12.62
N VAL A 77 -13.60 4.76 12.21
CA VAL A 77 -12.46 4.99 11.32
C VAL A 77 -11.42 5.84 12.05
N THR A 78 -10.16 5.45 11.99
CA THR A 78 -9.06 6.22 12.57
C THR A 78 -7.96 6.43 11.54
N LEU A 79 -7.48 7.66 11.40
CA LEU A 79 -6.34 8.02 10.58
C LEU A 79 -5.13 8.32 11.47
N VAL A 80 -3.99 7.74 11.13
CA VAL A 80 -2.67 8.15 11.64
C VAL A 80 -1.96 8.86 10.50
N GLU A 81 -1.71 10.14 10.68
CA GLU A 81 -1.03 10.98 9.69
C GLU A 81 0.48 10.72 9.69
N GLN A 82 1.15 11.09 8.61
CA GLN A 82 2.62 10.96 8.44
C GLN A 82 3.41 11.64 9.57
N ARG A 83 2.92 12.79 10.06
CA ARG A 83 3.50 13.51 11.20
C ARG A 83 2.45 13.61 12.31
N PRO A 84 2.30 12.56 13.11
CA PRO A 84 1.25 12.53 14.09
C PRO A 84 1.53 13.49 15.25
N ILE A 85 0.50 14.18 15.68
CA ILE A 85 0.54 15.06 16.83
C ILE A 85 0.13 14.28 18.08
N LEU A 86 0.97 14.30 19.10
CA LEU A 86 0.61 13.82 20.42
C LEU A 86 0.01 14.96 21.25
N LEU A 87 -1.00 14.61 22.04
CA LEU A 87 -1.64 15.52 22.98
C LEU A 87 -0.72 15.81 24.16
N ARG A 88 -0.95 16.92 24.84
CA ARG A 88 -0.25 17.24 26.10
C ARG A 88 -0.49 16.14 27.13
N GLY A 89 0.54 15.80 27.90
CA GLY A 89 0.54 14.72 28.88
C GLY A 89 1.48 13.57 28.48
N THR A 90 1.30 12.46 29.13
CA THR A 90 2.12 11.25 28.96
C THR A 90 1.65 10.41 27.75
N VAL A 91 2.46 9.41 27.36
CA VAL A 91 2.05 8.39 26.38
C VAL A 91 0.79 7.67 26.87
N ARG A 92 0.70 7.31 28.14
CA ARG A 92 -0.51 6.70 28.74
C ARG A 92 -1.75 7.57 28.52
N ASP A 93 -1.65 8.88 28.73
CA ASP A 93 -2.77 9.81 28.52
C ASP A 93 -3.19 9.85 27.05
N ASN A 94 -2.23 9.82 26.15
CA ASN A 94 -2.46 9.76 24.71
C ASN A 94 -3.22 8.49 24.30
N LEU A 95 -2.81 7.33 24.77
CA LEU A 95 -3.48 6.05 24.48
C LEU A 95 -4.90 6.03 25.05
N ALA A 96 -5.09 6.61 26.25
CA ALA A 96 -6.39 6.66 26.94
C ALA A 96 -7.38 7.65 26.32
N TYR A 97 -6.92 8.65 25.57
CA TYR A 97 -7.73 9.76 25.07
C TYR A 97 -8.92 9.30 24.21
N GLY A 98 -8.66 8.48 23.20
CA GLY A 98 -9.70 7.98 22.29
C GLY A 98 -10.74 7.10 23.01
N LEU A 99 -10.30 6.35 24.02
CA LEU A 99 -11.16 5.53 24.87
C LEU A 99 -12.09 6.39 25.74
N ALA A 100 -11.52 7.45 26.32
CA ALA A 100 -12.31 8.40 27.15
C ALA A 100 -13.40 9.09 26.32
N ALA A 101 -13.07 9.53 25.09
CA ALA A 101 -14.03 10.12 24.15
C ALA A 101 -15.16 9.16 23.75
N ARG A 102 -14.92 7.84 23.84
CA ARG A 102 -15.92 6.78 23.59
C ARG A 102 -16.64 6.31 24.86
N GLY A 103 -16.38 6.94 26.00
CA GLY A 103 -17.00 6.59 27.29
C GLY A 103 -16.41 5.34 27.97
N VAL A 104 -15.31 4.78 27.46
CA VAL A 104 -14.62 3.64 28.08
C VAL A 104 -13.83 4.10 29.31
N ARG A 105 -14.11 3.51 30.48
CA ARG A 105 -13.56 3.91 31.77
C ARG A 105 -13.08 2.71 32.58
N GLY A 106 -12.40 2.99 33.72
CA GLY A 106 -11.97 1.98 34.69
C GLY A 106 -11.10 0.88 34.10
N ALA A 107 -11.26 -0.33 34.61
CA ALA A 107 -10.43 -1.48 34.24
C ALA A 107 -10.45 -1.82 32.73
N ALA A 108 -11.55 -1.54 32.03
CA ALA A 108 -11.63 -1.76 30.58
C ALA A 108 -10.69 -0.81 29.82
N ARG A 109 -10.62 0.46 30.23
CA ARG A 109 -9.70 1.44 29.66
C ARG A 109 -8.25 1.05 29.91
N GLU A 110 -7.91 0.66 31.14
CA GLU A 110 -6.54 0.26 31.49
C GLU A 110 -6.10 -0.98 30.70
N ARG A 111 -6.96 -1.98 30.53
CA ARG A 111 -6.66 -3.16 29.69
C ARG A 111 -6.41 -2.78 28.24
N ALA A 112 -7.23 -1.90 27.68
CA ALA A 112 -7.06 -1.47 26.28
C ALA A 112 -5.76 -0.68 26.08
N VAL A 113 -5.40 0.19 27.04
CA VAL A 113 -4.13 0.95 27.03
C VAL A 113 -2.94 -0.02 27.12
N ALA A 114 -2.97 -0.95 28.08
CA ALA A 114 -1.88 -1.91 28.28
C ALA A 114 -1.70 -2.79 27.02
N GLY A 115 -2.78 -3.38 26.51
CA GLY A 115 -2.72 -4.23 25.33
C GLY A 115 -2.20 -3.51 24.08
N ALA A 116 -2.62 -2.27 23.83
CA ALA A 116 -2.08 -1.49 22.72
C ALA A 116 -0.60 -1.12 22.92
N ALA A 117 -0.21 -0.81 24.16
CA ALA A 117 1.18 -0.49 24.49
C ALA A 117 2.11 -1.69 24.30
N GLU A 118 1.66 -2.87 24.70
CA GLU A 118 2.39 -4.14 24.53
C GLU A 118 2.58 -4.48 23.05
N ARG A 119 1.49 -4.41 22.25
CA ARG A 119 1.52 -4.75 20.81
C ARG A 119 2.50 -3.90 20.02
N LEU A 120 2.67 -2.63 20.38
CA LEU A 120 3.56 -1.68 19.69
C LEU A 120 4.91 -1.49 20.41
N GLY A 121 5.19 -2.24 21.48
CA GLY A 121 6.43 -2.11 22.24
C GLY A 121 6.65 -0.75 22.87
N VAL A 122 5.56 -0.03 23.25
CA VAL A 122 5.65 1.31 23.86
C VAL A 122 5.43 1.29 25.38
N VAL A 123 5.38 0.11 26.02
CA VAL A 123 5.26 0.00 27.48
C VAL A 123 6.31 0.80 28.24
N PRO A 124 7.62 0.77 27.87
CA PRO A 124 8.64 1.56 28.55
C PRO A 124 8.47 3.08 28.40
N LEU A 125 7.61 3.51 27.48
CA LEU A 125 7.40 4.91 27.15
C LEU A 125 6.17 5.50 27.86
N LEU A 126 5.35 4.70 28.51
CA LEU A 126 4.03 5.09 29.04
C LEU A 126 4.06 6.33 29.95
N GLY A 127 5.13 6.54 30.72
CA GLY A 127 5.32 7.69 31.59
C GLY A 127 5.93 8.93 30.93
N ARG A 128 6.43 8.80 29.70
CA ARG A 128 7.15 9.91 29.01
C ARG A 128 6.20 10.89 28.36
N GLY A 129 6.63 12.15 28.27
CA GLY A 129 5.98 13.19 27.50
C GLY A 129 6.53 13.26 26.06
N ARG A 130 5.85 14.03 25.17
CA ARG A 130 6.27 14.16 23.75
C ARG A 130 7.75 14.59 23.58
N ALA A 131 8.24 15.48 24.44
CA ALA A 131 9.60 16.01 24.32
C ALA A 131 10.70 14.97 24.58
N GLU A 132 10.36 13.84 25.19
CA GLU A 132 11.27 12.75 25.55
C GLU A 132 11.23 11.60 24.52
N LEU A 133 10.48 11.77 23.41
CA LEU A 133 10.27 10.76 22.39
C LEU A 133 10.95 11.14 21.08
N SER A 134 11.63 10.19 20.46
CA SER A 134 12.07 10.28 19.07
C SER A 134 10.86 10.27 18.11
N ASP A 135 11.04 10.67 16.85
CA ASP A 135 9.98 10.69 15.87
C ASP A 135 9.44 9.28 15.56
N GLY A 136 10.28 8.25 15.55
CA GLY A 136 9.87 6.86 15.42
C GLY A 136 9.06 6.36 16.62
N GLU A 137 9.40 6.78 17.85
CA GLU A 137 8.60 6.48 19.05
C GLU A 137 7.26 7.19 19.02
N VAL A 138 7.21 8.45 18.56
CA VAL A 138 5.96 9.20 18.36
C VAL A 138 5.04 8.49 17.37
N GLN A 139 5.60 7.98 16.26
CA GLN A 139 4.84 7.23 15.28
C GLN A 139 4.23 5.96 15.90
N ARG A 140 5.03 5.17 16.62
CA ARG A 140 4.54 3.96 17.32
C ARG A 140 3.46 4.28 18.36
N VAL A 141 3.65 5.34 19.13
CA VAL A 141 2.66 5.82 20.11
C VAL A 141 1.37 6.25 19.42
N ALA A 142 1.44 6.93 18.27
CA ALA A 142 0.26 7.35 17.53
C ALA A 142 -0.53 6.16 16.98
N VAL A 143 0.14 5.12 16.49
CA VAL A 143 -0.52 3.87 16.07
C VAL A 143 -1.09 3.14 17.28
N ALA A 144 -0.37 3.03 18.40
CA ALA A 144 -0.88 2.43 19.63
C ALA A 144 -2.14 3.16 20.13
N ARG A 145 -2.17 4.50 20.09
CA ARG A 145 -3.34 5.32 20.39
C ARG A 145 -4.52 5.00 19.47
N ALA A 146 -4.24 4.84 18.17
CA ALA A 146 -5.27 4.50 17.19
C ALA A 146 -5.86 3.11 17.45
N LEU A 147 -5.02 2.10 17.71
CA LEU A 147 -5.45 0.72 17.99
C LEU A 147 -6.16 0.61 19.35
N ALA A 148 -5.69 1.33 20.38
CA ALA A 148 -6.37 1.37 21.69
C ALA A 148 -7.84 1.81 21.56
N ALA A 149 -8.12 2.74 20.67
CA ALA A 149 -9.47 3.20 20.40
C ALA A 149 -10.38 2.12 19.77
N GLY A 150 -9.86 1.00 19.27
CA GLY A 150 -10.62 -0.11 18.68
C GLY A 150 -11.38 0.28 17.40
N PRO A 151 -10.72 0.83 16.36
CA PRO A 151 -11.41 1.16 15.12
C PRO A 151 -11.75 -0.10 14.30
N ASP A 152 -12.74 0.00 13.42
CA ASP A 152 -13.00 -1.04 12.41
C ASP A 152 -12.13 -0.81 11.16
N VAL A 153 -11.74 0.45 10.93
CA VAL A 153 -10.88 0.86 9.82
C VAL A 153 -9.73 1.70 10.34
N LEU A 154 -8.51 1.27 10.05
CA LEU A 154 -7.29 2.01 10.33
C LEU A 154 -6.66 2.48 9.02
N LEU A 155 -6.49 3.78 8.92
CA LEU A 155 -5.85 4.45 7.80
C LEU A 155 -4.47 4.95 8.26
N LEU A 156 -3.43 4.65 7.49
CA LEU A 156 -2.05 4.96 7.83
C LEU A 156 -1.40 5.75 6.69
N ASP A 157 -0.94 6.96 6.98
CA ASP A 157 -0.20 7.78 6.01
C ASP A 157 1.30 7.68 6.28
N GLU A 158 2.05 7.02 5.39
CA GLU A 158 3.50 6.83 5.45
C GLU A 158 4.01 6.28 6.82
N PRO A 159 3.44 5.18 7.35
CA PRO A 159 3.67 4.76 8.73
C PRO A 159 5.10 4.27 9.02
N ALA A 160 5.88 3.95 8.00
CA ALA A 160 7.25 3.43 8.11
C ALA A 160 8.33 4.48 7.78
N SER A 161 7.95 5.70 7.38
CA SER A 161 8.90 6.70 6.85
C SER A 161 10.02 7.13 7.82
N SER A 162 9.83 6.95 9.12
CA SER A 162 10.80 7.31 10.17
C SER A 162 11.11 6.14 11.11
N ALA A 163 10.68 4.92 10.77
CA ALA A 163 10.80 3.74 11.61
C ALA A 163 12.03 2.90 11.24
N ASP A 164 12.70 2.36 12.24
CA ASP A 164 13.70 1.32 12.03
C ASP A 164 13.03 -0.02 11.65
N ARG A 165 13.82 -0.97 11.16
CA ARG A 165 13.32 -2.28 10.72
C ARG A 165 12.55 -3.03 11.81
N ALA A 166 12.97 -2.93 13.06
CA ALA A 166 12.32 -3.60 14.18
C ALA A 166 10.94 -3.00 14.46
N ALA A 167 10.82 -1.66 14.41
CA ALA A 167 9.56 -0.95 14.56
C ALA A 167 8.58 -1.28 13.42
N VAL A 168 9.06 -1.40 12.18
CA VAL A 168 8.26 -1.82 11.02
C VAL A 168 7.69 -3.22 11.22
N LEU A 169 8.50 -4.17 11.68
CA LEU A 169 8.06 -5.54 11.96
C LEU A 169 7.04 -5.59 13.10
N ALA A 170 7.30 -4.89 14.21
CA ALA A 170 6.37 -4.83 15.34
C ALA A 170 5.00 -4.24 14.94
N LEU A 171 5.02 -3.22 14.10
CA LEU A 171 3.81 -2.63 13.55
C LEU A 171 3.05 -3.64 12.67
N HIS A 172 3.75 -4.34 11.77
CA HIS A 172 3.16 -5.38 10.94
C HIS A 172 2.47 -6.45 11.80
N ASP A 173 3.19 -7.01 12.79
CA ASP A 173 2.67 -8.05 13.67
C ASP A 173 1.44 -7.57 14.46
N ALA A 174 1.46 -6.32 14.92
CA ALA A 174 0.33 -5.73 15.63
C ALA A 174 -0.92 -5.64 14.73
N LEU A 175 -0.75 -5.21 13.48
CA LEU A 175 -1.86 -5.10 12.53
C LEU A 175 -2.41 -6.47 12.11
N GLU A 176 -1.54 -7.47 11.92
CA GLU A 176 -1.97 -8.84 11.60
C GLU A 176 -2.78 -9.46 12.74
N ARG A 177 -2.35 -9.27 13.99
CA ARG A 177 -3.11 -9.70 15.17
C ARG A 177 -4.48 -9.04 15.25
N GLU A 178 -4.54 -7.72 15.12
CA GLU A 178 -5.81 -6.98 15.15
C GLU A 178 -6.75 -7.41 14.02
N ARG A 179 -6.20 -7.72 12.86
CA ARG A 179 -6.98 -8.24 11.73
C ARG A 179 -7.53 -9.63 12.04
N ALA A 180 -6.70 -10.54 12.54
CA ALA A 180 -7.10 -11.89 12.88
C ALA A 180 -8.14 -11.94 14.03
N GLU A 181 -7.97 -11.07 15.05
CA GLU A 181 -8.82 -11.05 16.23
C GLU A 181 -10.16 -10.32 15.98
N ARG A 182 -10.17 -9.25 15.18
CA ARG A 182 -11.33 -8.34 15.06
C ARG A 182 -11.75 -8.03 13.63
N GLY A 183 -11.09 -8.58 12.63
CA GLY A 183 -11.37 -8.26 11.22
C GLY A 183 -11.02 -6.81 10.86
N LEU A 184 -9.97 -6.22 11.47
CA LEU A 184 -9.53 -4.85 11.20
C LEU A 184 -9.28 -4.64 9.71
N THR A 185 -9.90 -3.61 9.15
CA THR A 185 -9.62 -3.14 7.78
C THR A 185 -8.47 -2.16 7.84
N VAL A 186 -7.44 -2.35 6.99
CA VAL A 186 -6.27 -1.46 6.96
C VAL A 186 -6.10 -0.89 5.56
N CYS A 187 -5.94 0.43 5.47
CA CYS A 187 -5.49 1.09 4.26
C CYS A 187 -4.26 1.94 4.59
N LEU A 188 -3.16 1.67 3.92
CA LEU A 188 -1.96 2.48 4.06
C LEU A 188 -1.63 3.23 2.78
N ALA A 189 -1.10 4.44 2.93
CA ALA A 189 -0.46 5.17 1.84
C ALA A 189 1.05 5.12 2.02
N SER A 190 1.78 4.81 0.96
CA SER A 190 3.24 4.86 0.95
C SER A 190 3.77 5.29 -0.42
N HIS A 191 4.93 5.93 -0.41
CA HIS A 191 5.73 6.13 -1.62
C HIS A 191 6.79 5.02 -1.77
N GLN A 192 7.00 4.20 -0.73
CA GLN A 192 7.89 3.05 -0.73
C GLN A 192 7.11 1.79 -1.08
N LEU A 193 7.43 1.22 -2.24
CA LEU A 193 6.74 0.03 -2.74
C LEU A 193 6.98 -1.18 -1.84
N GLU A 194 8.19 -1.30 -1.26
CA GLU A 194 8.55 -2.40 -0.36
C GLU A 194 7.59 -2.50 0.84
N ASP A 195 7.27 -1.37 1.46
CA ASP A 195 6.31 -1.33 2.56
C ASP A 195 4.93 -1.76 2.07
N ALA A 196 4.46 -1.18 0.95
CA ALA A 196 3.17 -1.51 0.39
C ALA A 196 3.02 -3.02 0.12
N TYR A 197 4.06 -3.66 -0.41
CA TYR A 197 4.08 -5.10 -0.72
C TYR A 197 4.07 -5.98 0.51
N ARG A 198 4.76 -5.53 1.54
CA ARG A 198 4.84 -6.26 2.81
C ARG A 198 3.51 -6.23 3.58
N TRP A 199 2.75 -5.14 3.42
CA TRP A 199 1.60 -4.82 4.26
C TRP A 199 0.24 -5.11 3.64
N SER A 200 0.14 -5.27 2.32
CA SER A 200 -1.15 -5.33 1.64
C SER A 200 -1.29 -6.52 0.70
N ASP A 201 -2.54 -6.92 0.50
CA ASP A 201 -2.92 -7.91 -0.50
C ASP A 201 -3.38 -7.23 -1.80
N ASP A 202 -3.78 -5.96 -1.72
CA ASP A 202 -4.31 -5.16 -2.82
C ASP A 202 -3.53 -3.84 -2.88
N ILE A 203 -2.79 -3.63 -3.96
CA ILE A 203 -1.99 -2.42 -4.18
C ILE A 203 -2.59 -1.61 -5.30
N ARG A 204 -2.88 -0.36 -5.00
CA ARG A 204 -3.47 0.58 -5.95
C ARG A 204 -2.57 1.76 -6.15
N THR A 205 -2.28 2.06 -7.40
CA THR A 205 -1.46 3.22 -7.77
C THR A 205 -2.33 4.44 -7.91
N LEU A 206 -1.96 5.50 -7.20
CA LEU A 206 -2.54 6.83 -7.38
C LEU A 206 -1.55 7.72 -8.12
N ALA A 207 -1.94 8.23 -9.28
CA ALA A 207 -1.16 9.14 -10.10
C ALA A 207 -2.02 10.34 -10.50
N ASP A 208 -1.54 11.55 -10.20
CA ASP A 208 -2.22 12.82 -10.53
C ASP A 208 -3.72 12.84 -10.13
N GLY A 209 -4.01 12.30 -8.94
CA GLY A 209 -5.36 12.27 -8.37
C GLY A 209 -6.28 11.17 -8.92
N ARG A 210 -5.78 10.28 -9.77
CA ARG A 210 -6.54 9.18 -10.38
C ARG A 210 -5.94 7.83 -10.05
N LEU A 211 -6.78 6.81 -9.96
CA LEU A 211 -6.27 5.45 -9.89
C LEU A 211 -5.69 5.04 -11.24
N SER A 212 -4.46 4.56 -11.23
CA SER A 212 -3.83 3.96 -12.38
C SER A 212 -4.36 2.53 -12.58
N PRO A 213 -4.69 2.12 -13.79
CA PRO A 213 -5.06 0.74 -14.09
C PRO A 213 -3.85 -0.22 -14.03
N VAL A 214 -2.65 0.32 -13.80
CA VAL A 214 -1.40 -0.45 -13.82
C VAL A 214 -0.72 -0.29 -12.47
N THR A 215 -0.28 -1.42 -11.90
CA THR A 215 0.59 -1.43 -10.72
C THR A 215 1.96 -0.85 -11.07
N PRO A 216 2.68 -0.22 -10.12
CA PRO A 216 4.00 0.36 -10.38
C PRO A 216 5.05 -0.68 -10.78
N GLU A 217 4.88 -1.90 -10.35
CA GLU A 217 5.77 -3.03 -10.61
C GLU A 217 4.96 -4.32 -10.83
N ASN A 218 5.57 -5.28 -11.52
CA ASN A 218 5.02 -6.63 -11.64
C ASN A 218 5.35 -7.41 -10.37
N LEU A 219 4.34 -7.91 -9.68
CA LEU A 219 4.47 -8.51 -8.35
C LEU A 219 4.02 -9.94 -8.31
N PHE A 220 4.84 -10.78 -7.68
CA PHE A 220 4.55 -12.20 -7.55
C PHE A 220 4.89 -12.71 -6.16
N ARG A 221 3.93 -13.35 -5.51
CA ARG A 221 4.17 -14.11 -4.27
C ARG A 221 4.70 -15.49 -4.66
N VAL A 222 5.86 -15.83 -4.16
CA VAL A 222 6.57 -17.07 -4.51
C VAL A 222 7.10 -17.77 -3.27
N SER A 223 7.48 -19.05 -3.44
CA SER A 223 8.34 -19.75 -2.51
C SER A 223 9.70 -19.96 -3.18
N LEU A 224 10.75 -19.35 -2.64
CA LEU A 224 12.10 -19.47 -3.14
C LEU A 224 12.73 -20.77 -2.64
N PRO A 225 13.41 -21.55 -3.51
CA PRO A 225 14.08 -22.77 -3.10
C PRO A 225 15.24 -22.50 -2.13
N ALA A 226 15.61 -23.51 -1.34
CA ALA A 226 16.76 -23.43 -0.45
C ALA A 226 18.07 -23.45 -1.26
N ASP A 227 18.09 -24.21 -2.36
CA ASP A 227 19.28 -24.39 -3.20
C ASP A 227 19.39 -23.28 -4.24
N ALA A 228 20.62 -22.85 -4.50
CA ALA A 228 20.94 -21.89 -5.54
C ALA A 228 22.23 -22.32 -6.26
N THR A 229 22.25 -22.20 -7.56
CA THR A 229 23.48 -22.31 -8.35
C THR A 229 23.99 -20.90 -8.62
N GLU A 230 25.18 -20.57 -8.14
CA GLU A 230 25.81 -19.25 -8.32
C GLU A 230 24.97 -18.07 -7.82
N GLY A 231 24.16 -18.26 -6.76
CA GLY A 231 23.29 -17.21 -6.19
C GLY A 231 22.05 -16.88 -7.03
N VAL A 232 21.84 -17.53 -8.15
CA VAL A 232 20.63 -17.39 -8.97
C VAL A 232 19.64 -18.48 -8.57
N LYS A 233 18.41 -18.07 -8.22
CA LYS A 233 17.30 -18.97 -7.92
C LYS A 233 16.24 -18.85 -8.99
N HIS A 234 15.48 -19.92 -9.17
CA HIS A 234 14.35 -19.97 -10.07
C HIS A 234 13.05 -20.06 -9.27
N ALA A 235 12.20 -19.07 -9.43
CA ALA A 235 10.91 -19.01 -8.76
C ALA A 235 9.78 -19.27 -9.77
N ARG A 236 8.91 -20.22 -9.45
CA ARG A 236 7.73 -20.48 -10.27
C ARG A 236 6.67 -19.40 -10.08
N VAL A 237 6.25 -18.79 -11.18
CA VAL A 237 5.24 -17.76 -11.23
C VAL A 237 4.22 -18.11 -12.33
N GLY A 238 3.02 -18.48 -11.93
CA GLY A 238 2.04 -18.99 -12.88
C GLY A 238 2.53 -20.23 -13.65
N ARG A 239 2.60 -20.11 -14.97
CA ARG A 239 3.09 -21.17 -15.89
C ARG A 239 4.54 -20.99 -16.31
N THR A 240 5.24 -19.97 -15.79
CA THR A 240 6.63 -19.66 -16.13
C THR A 240 7.53 -19.69 -14.90
N GLU A 241 8.83 -19.58 -15.13
CA GLU A 241 9.85 -19.43 -14.08
C GLU A 241 10.56 -18.10 -14.25
N ILE A 242 10.85 -17.43 -13.14
CA ILE A 242 11.61 -16.20 -13.08
C ILE A 242 12.93 -16.48 -12.36
N ALA A 243 14.04 -16.24 -13.05
CA ALA A 243 15.36 -16.26 -12.48
C ALA A 243 15.60 -14.98 -11.67
N VAL A 244 16.06 -15.12 -10.44
CA VAL A 244 16.32 -14.02 -9.50
C VAL A 244 17.65 -14.21 -8.79
N LEU A 245 18.41 -13.12 -8.66
CA LEU A 245 19.68 -13.11 -7.92
C LEU A 245 19.40 -12.78 -6.46
N THR A 246 19.44 -13.79 -5.56
CA THR A 246 19.13 -13.62 -4.14
C THR A 246 19.67 -14.78 -3.30
N ASP A 247 20.02 -14.48 -2.06
CA ASP A 247 20.34 -15.44 -1.00
C ASP A 247 19.12 -15.86 -0.17
N ARG A 248 17.98 -15.13 -0.29
CA ARG A 248 16.75 -15.42 0.45
C ARG A 248 16.16 -16.78 0.08
N THR A 249 15.44 -17.38 1.02
CA THR A 249 14.73 -18.67 0.89
C THR A 249 13.31 -18.55 1.43
N GLY A 250 12.42 -19.48 1.08
CA GLY A 250 11.06 -19.54 1.57
C GLY A 250 10.14 -18.51 0.92
N HIS A 251 9.11 -18.08 1.66
CA HIS A 251 8.13 -17.14 1.12
C HIS A 251 8.72 -15.76 0.88
N ALA A 252 8.53 -15.25 -0.32
CA ALA A 252 9.03 -13.96 -0.76
C ALA A 252 8.07 -13.30 -1.76
N ILE A 253 8.26 -12.01 -1.97
CA ILE A 253 7.61 -11.26 -3.04
C ILE A 253 8.68 -10.85 -4.04
N LEU A 254 8.50 -11.26 -5.29
CA LEU A 254 9.30 -10.77 -6.41
C LEU A 254 8.64 -9.55 -7.02
N ALA A 255 9.42 -8.51 -7.26
CA ALA A 255 8.98 -7.32 -7.97
C ALA A 255 9.88 -7.06 -9.18
N VAL A 256 9.27 -6.92 -10.36
CA VAL A 256 9.97 -6.63 -11.61
C VAL A 256 9.50 -5.27 -12.12
N PRO A 257 10.36 -4.23 -12.08
CA PRO A 257 9.99 -2.92 -12.59
C PRO A 257 9.65 -2.98 -14.10
N PRO A 258 8.54 -2.38 -14.54
CA PRO A 258 8.20 -2.32 -15.98
C PRO A 258 9.30 -1.67 -16.85
N THR A 259 10.07 -0.75 -16.27
CA THR A 259 11.19 -0.05 -16.92
C THR A 259 12.40 -0.94 -17.22
N ASP A 260 12.53 -2.04 -16.49
CA ASP A 260 13.67 -2.93 -16.59
C ASP A 260 13.42 -4.11 -17.55
N ILE A 261 12.22 -4.13 -18.15
CA ILE A 261 11.82 -5.16 -19.13
C ILE A 261 12.00 -4.61 -20.53
N LEU A 262 12.88 -5.25 -21.28
CA LEU A 262 13.04 -5.03 -22.73
C LEU A 262 11.98 -5.84 -23.49
N VAL A 263 11.38 -5.23 -24.50
CA VAL A 263 10.41 -5.88 -25.39
C VAL A 263 11.04 -6.07 -26.75
N SER A 264 10.98 -7.28 -27.30
CA SER A 264 11.49 -7.62 -28.63
C SER A 264 10.55 -8.58 -29.36
N ALA A 265 10.71 -8.67 -30.69
CA ALA A 265 9.94 -9.61 -31.51
C ALA A 265 10.51 -11.05 -31.46
N ALA A 266 11.77 -11.21 -31.07
CA ALA A 266 12.47 -12.49 -30.97
C ALA A 266 13.43 -12.49 -29.77
N PRO A 267 13.85 -13.67 -29.27
CA PRO A 267 14.85 -13.77 -28.23
C PRO A 267 16.14 -13.04 -28.59
N LEU A 268 16.75 -12.39 -27.57
CA LEU A 268 17.97 -11.62 -27.74
C LEU A 268 19.19 -12.41 -27.23
N ALA A 269 20.34 -12.32 -27.93
CA ALA A 269 21.61 -12.78 -27.42
C ALA A 269 22.10 -11.80 -26.34
N THR A 270 21.92 -12.15 -25.05
CA THR A 270 22.16 -11.23 -23.92
C THR A 270 22.54 -12.00 -22.65
N SER A 271 23.10 -11.29 -21.68
CA SER A 271 23.34 -11.81 -20.31
C SER A 271 22.09 -11.89 -19.44
N ALA A 272 20.94 -11.42 -19.92
CA ALA A 272 19.68 -11.54 -19.19
C ALA A 272 19.26 -13.01 -19.08
N ARG A 273 18.91 -13.45 -17.88
CA ARG A 273 18.50 -14.83 -17.63
C ARG A 273 17.00 -15.05 -17.84
N ASN A 274 16.21 -13.98 -17.81
CA ASN A 274 14.78 -14.04 -18.08
C ASN A 274 14.51 -13.63 -19.53
N GLN A 275 14.04 -14.56 -20.34
CA GLN A 275 13.51 -14.33 -21.68
C GLN A 275 12.20 -15.11 -21.82
N LEU A 276 11.11 -14.40 -21.68
CA LEU A 276 9.77 -14.98 -21.59
C LEU A 276 8.99 -14.64 -22.86
N SER A 277 8.63 -15.66 -23.63
CA SER A 277 7.84 -15.52 -24.86
C SER A 277 6.35 -15.55 -24.55
N GLY A 278 5.59 -14.73 -25.23
CA GLY A 278 4.15 -14.68 -25.08
C GLY A 278 3.48 -13.75 -26.08
N HIS A 279 2.29 -13.28 -25.73
CA HIS A 279 1.49 -12.42 -26.61
C HIS A 279 1.03 -11.18 -25.86
N VAL A 280 1.01 -10.03 -26.54
CA VAL A 280 0.47 -8.79 -26.01
C VAL A 280 -1.00 -9.01 -25.65
N ALA A 281 -1.35 -8.76 -24.39
CA ALA A 281 -2.73 -8.80 -23.90
C ALA A 281 -3.38 -7.42 -23.96
N ARG A 282 -2.61 -6.37 -23.58
CA ARG A 282 -3.13 -5.00 -23.47
C ARG A 282 -2.05 -3.95 -23.70
N VAL A 283 -2.43 -2.83 -24.30
CA VAL A 283 -1.59 -1.63 -24.45
C VAL A 283 -2.32 -0.46 -23.80
N ALA A 284 -1.70 0.17 -22.81
CA ALA A 284 -2.28 1.26 -22.04
C ALA A 284 -1.38 2.50 -22.06
N ARG A 285 -1.94 3.64 -22.49
CA ARG A 285 -1.31 4.96 -22.42
C ARG A 285 -1.75 5.66 -21.15
N ILE A 286 -0.81 6.04 -20.29
CA ILE A 286 -1.15 6.71 -19.03
C ILE A 286 -1.37 8.20 -19.25
N ARG A 287 -0.41 8.86 -19.89
CA ARG A 287 -0.46 10.26 -20.29
C ARG A 287 0.55 10.52 -21.41
N PRO A 288 0.38 11.57 -22.21
CA PRO A 288 1.37 11.95 -23.22
C PRO A 288 2.76 12.14 -22.60
N GLY A 289 3.79 11.52 -23.17
CA GLY A 289 5.18 11.63 -22.72
C GLY A 289 5.60 10.77 -21.53
N ALA A 290 4.68 10.00 -20.92
CA ALA A 290 4.99 9.16 -19.76
C ALA A 290 5.33 7.69 -20.12
N GLY A 291 5.41 7.36 -21.42
CA GLY A 291 5.57 5.98 -21.89
C GLY A 291 4.24 5.24 -22.04
N VAL A 292 4.34 4.05 -22.60
CA VAL A 292 3.22 3.14 -22.85
C VAL A 292 3.44 1.85 -22.08
N HIS A 293 2.48 1.44 -21.32
CA HIS A 293 2.49 0.15 -20.66
C HIS A 293 1.95 -0.92 -21.61
N VAL A 294 2.78 -1.92 -21.87
CA VAL A 294 2.43 -3.09 -22.68
C VAL A 294 2.39 -4.29 -21.75
N THR A 295 1.20 -4.84 -21.54
CA THR A 295 1.00 -6.07 -20.76
C THR A 295 0.95 -7.25 -21.72
N ALA A 296 1.73 -8.28 -21.44
CA ALA A 296 1.73 -9.53 -22.21
C ALA A 296 1.47 -10.75 -21.30
N ASP A 297 0.78 -11.75 -21.79
CA ASP A 297 0.73 -13.08 -21.18
C ASP A 297 1.95 -13.88 -21.64
N VAL A 298 2.92 -14.02 -20.76
CA VAL A 298 4.16 -14.80 -20.94
C VAL A 298 4.16 -16.05 -20.06
N GLY A 299 2.97 -16.61 -19.77
CA GLY A 299 2.73 -17.64 -18.76
C GLY A 299 2.29 -17.05 -17.42
N VAL A 300 2.40 -15.76 -17.30
CA VAL A 300 1.86 -14.86 -16.29
C VAL A 300 1.71 -13.48 -16.94
N GLU A 301 0.81 -12.66 -16.47
CA GLU A 301 0.73 -11.28 -16.96
C GLU A 301 1.91 -10.46 -16.44
N LEU A 302 2.71 -9.94 -17.38
CA LEU A 302 3.81 -8.99 -17.14
C LEU A 302 3.56 -7.70 -17.90
N THR A 303 3.84 -6.58 -17.27
CA THR A 303 3.77 -5.25 -17.90
C THR A 303 5.16 -4.69 -18.08
N ALA A 304 5.49 -4.30 -19.29
CA ALA A 304 6.69 -3.53 -19.63
C ALA A 304 6.31 -2.06 -19.92
N MET A 305 7.24 -1.15 -19.69
CA MET A 305 7.09 0.25 -20.09
C MET A 305 7.99 0.55 -21.27
N VAL A 306 7.40 1.00 -22.37
CA VAL A 306 8.08 1.31 -23.63
C VAL A 306 7.73 2.71 -24.14
N THR A 307 8.44 3.21 -25.14
CA THR A 307 8.12 4.48 -25.79
C THR A 307 6.99 4.30 -26.82
N GLU A 308 6.33 5.38 -27.19
CA GLU A 308 5.34 5.39 -28.29
C GLU A 308 5.98 4.97 -29.63
N GLU A 309 7.26 5.28 -29.82
CA GLU A 309 8.03 4.88 -31.00
C GLU A 309 8.20 3.35 -31.04
N ALA A 310 8.63 2.75 -29.94
CA ALA A 310 8.76 1.30 -29.84
C ALA A 310 7.42 0.57 -30.07
N VAL A 311 6.30 1.13 -29.61
CA VAL A 311 4.97 0.56 -29.90
C VAL A 311 4.70 0.51 -31.40
N ARG A 312 5.08 1.57 -32.15
CA ARG A 312 4.90 1.61 -33.60
C ARG A 312 5.86 0.68 -34.33
N GLU A 313 7.17 0.72 -34.00
CA GLU A 313 8.20 -0.07 -34.65
C GLU A 313 7.98 -1.59 -34.48
N LEU A 314 7.61 -2.00 -33.27
CA LEU A 314 7.37 -3.42 -32.96
C LEU A 314 5.91 -3.84 -33.24
N ALA A 315 5.06 -2.90 -33.72
CA ALA A 315 3.64 -3.12 -33.97
C ALA A 315 2.93 -3.78 -32.77
N LEU A 316 3.12 -3.21 -31.55
CA LEU A 316 2.61 -3.78 -30.32
C LEU A 316 1.08 -3.55 -30.21
N VAL A 317 0.34 -4.57 -30.61
CA VAL A 317 -1.14 -4.62 -30.53
C VAL A 317 -1.56 -5.92 -29.84
N PRO A 318 -2.74 -6.00 -29.22
CA PRO A 318 -3.23 -7.25 -28.64
C PRO A 318 -3.14 -8.45 -29.62
N GLY A 319 -2.63 -9.58 -29.10
CA GLY A 319 -2.34 -10.79 -29.90
C GLY A 319 -0.98 -10.83 -30.56
N ARG A 320 -0.22 -9.75 -30.59
CA ARG A 320 1.14 -9.73 -31.19
C ARG A 320 2.09 -10.60 -30.36
N PRO A 321 2.86 -11.53 -30.98
CA PRO A 321 3.92 -12.27 -30.30
C PRO A 321 5.05 -11.34 -29.86
N VAL A 322 5.53 -11.50 -28.63
CA VAL A 322 6.63 -10.71 -28.03
C VAL A 322 7.49 -11.56 -27.13
N VAL A 323 8.72 -11.11 -26.91
CA VAL A 323 9.63 -11.64 -25.90
C VAL A 323 9.96 -10.54 -24.90
N TYR A 324 9.75 -10.83 -23.63
CA TYR A 324 10.11 -9.98 -22.51
C TYR A 324 11.43 -10.43 -21.92
N THR A 325 12.42 -9.53 -21.94
CA THR A 325 13.80 -9.83 -21.53
C THR A 325 14.20 -8.93 -20.37
N PHE A 326 14.66 -9.51 -19.25
CA PHE A 326 15.16 -8.77 -18.10
C PHE A 326 16.19 -9.56 -17.30
N LYS A 327 17.10 -8.84 -16.61
CA LYS A 327 18.15 -9.46 -15.81
C LYS A 327 17.61 -10.08 -14.54
N ALA A 328 18.22 -11.18 -14.06
CA ALA A 328 17.93 -11.73 -12.73
C ALA A 328 18.20 -10.72 -11.59
N SER A 329 19.18 -9.83 -11.77
CA SER A 329 19.51 -8.75 -10.83
C SER A 329 18.53 -7.57 -10.85
N ALA A 330 17.67 -7.46 -11.86
CA ALA A 330 16.59 -6.46 -11.89
C ALA A 330 15.38 -6.88 -11.06
N VAL A 331 15.28 -8.18 -10.73
CA VAL A 331 14.20 -8.70 -9.87
C VAL A 331 14.52 -8.39 -8.42
N ARG A 332 13.70 -7.56 -7.81
CA ARG A 332 13.78 -7.23 -6.38
C ARG A 332 13.08 -8.30 -5.56
N VAL A 333 13.61 -8.60 -4.36
CA VAL A 333 13.09 -9.65 -3.46
C VAL A 333 12.79 -9.04 -2.09
N PHE A 334 11.56 -9.17 -1.64
CA PHE A 334 11.07 -8.64 -0.37
C PHE A 334 10.60 -9.75 0.58
#